data_e7b100c9905d4c03210393c454729571
#
_entry.id   e7b100c9905d4c03210393c454729571
#
_cell.length_a   1.000
_cell.length_b   1.000
_cell.length_c   1.000
_cell.angle_alpha   90.00
_cell.angle_beta   90.00
_cell.angle_gamma   90.00
#
_symmetry.space_group_name_H-M   'P 1'
#
loop_
_entity.id
_entity.type
_entity.pdbx_description
1 polymer ?
#
loop_
_entity_poly.entity_id
_entity_poly.type
_entity_poly.pdbx_seq_one_letter_code
_entity_poly.pdbx_strand_id
1 'polypeptide(L)'
;MKVLGISGSPREGSTTDQLVKEVLNGVECEKEFISLAGKKIGPCIACLGCVEDNICVLKDDLAPLREKIVEADAYVIGAANYFSMLNGLTHCFLERWYQFRHREATALTGKLGIAVGVGGGEGDAPAANIATFFQYNKIECVGTVSAQGPACCFTCGYGEGCKVGAIHMFFGPGTKITPEITPDLSKQPEKAEAAWQAGKALSDRLTSFAKST
;
A
#
# COMPACT_ATOMS: atom_id res chain seq x y z
N MET A 1 -20.83 0.25 4.83
CA MET A 1 -19.67 0.06 3.94
C MET A 1 -18.42 0.39 4.73
N LYS A 2 -17.37 -0.38 4.56
CA LYS A 2 -16.10 -0.25 5.28
C LYS A 2 -14.93 -0.24 4.32
N VAL A 3 -14.03 0.72 4.46
CA VAL A 3 -12.78 0.81 3.69
C VAL A 3 -11.60 0.46 4.58
N LEU A 4 -10.77 -0.49 4.13
CA LEU A 4 -9.56 -0.90 4.84
C LEU A 4 -8.33 -0.30 4.16
N GLY A 5 -7.66 0.62 4.85
CA GLY A 5 -6.38 1.18 4.44
C GLY A 5 -5.22 0.36 5.03
N ILE A 6 -4.31 -0.07 4.18
CA ILE A 6 -3.17 -0.92 4.57
C ILE A 6 -1.90 -0.27 4.06
N SER A 7 -1.00 0.09 4.95
CA SER A 7 0.36 0.50 4.59
C SER A 7 1.33 -0.66 4.74
N GLY A 8 1.96 -1.05 3.63
CA GLY A 8 2.98 -2.09 3.59
C GLY A 8 4.41 -1.57 3.82
N SER A 9 4.58 -0.30 4.19
CA SER A 9 5.90 0.22 4.55
C SER A 9 6.45 -0.51 5.78
N PRO A 10 7.76 -0.88 5.79
CA PRO A 10 8.38 -1.43 6.99
C PRO A 10 8.68 -0.38 8.08
N ARG A 11 8.44 0.91 7.79
CA ARG A 11 8.68 2.03 8.72
C ARG A 11 7.35 2.63 9.18
N GLU A 12 7.18 2.79 10.47
CA GLU A 12 6.05 3.52 11.05
C GLU A 12 6.13 5.02 10.72
N GLY A 13 4.97 5.67 10.56
CA GLY A 13 4.89 7.10 10.24
C GLY A 13 5.48 7.49 8.88
N SER A 14 5.71 6.50 8.01
CA SER A 14 6.30 6.71 6.69
C SER A 14 5.40 7.54 5.77
N THR A 15 5.99 8.09 4.70
CA THR A 15 5.21 8.75 3.63
C THR A 15 4.14 7.82 3.05
N THR A 16 4.38 6.50 3.02
CA THR A 16 3.35 5.52 2.62
C THR A 16 2.16 5.52 3.58
N ASP A 17 2.43 5.54 4.90
CA ASP A 17 1.37 5.63 5.91
C ASP A 17 0.57 6.93 5.76
N GLN A 18 1.28 8.05 5.54
CA GLN A 18 0.67 9.37 5.36
C GLN A 18 -0.22 9.39 4.12
N LEU A 19 0.28 8.89 2.99
CA LEU A 19 -0.45 8.89 1.73
C LEU A 19 -1.69 7.97 1.75
N VAL A 20 -1.59 6.78 2.37
CA VAL A 20 -2.75 5.90 2.59
C VAL A 20 -3.79 6.58 3.49
N LYS A 21 -3.36 7.25 4.56
CA LYS A 21 -4.26 8.00 5.44
C LYS A 21 -4.92 9.18 4.73
N GLU A 22 -4.19 9.84 3.83
CA GLU A 22 -4.76 10.95 3.06
C GLU A 22 -5.84 10.47 2.09
N VAL A 23 -5.67 9.31 1.43
CA VAL A 23 -6.76 8.66 0.69
C VAL A 23 -7.95 8.37 1.62
N LEU A 24 -7.70 7.81 2.80
CA LEU A 24 -8.78 7.53 3.76
C LEU A 24 -9.47 8.80 4.26
N ASN A 25 -8.79 9.95 4.32
CA ASN A 25 -9.39 11.23 4.72
C ASN A 25 -10.48 11.67 3.72
N GLY A 26 -10.33 11.34 2.44
CA GLY A 26 -11.36 11.57 1.41
C GLY A 26 -12.55 10.58 1.46
N VAL A 27 -12.45 9.49 2.24
CA VAL A 27 -13.52 8.48 2.36
C VAL A 27 -14.56 8.93 3.37
N GLU A 28 -15.86 8.84 3.02
CA GLU A 28 -16.98 9.28 3.86
C GLU A 28 -17.66 8.16 4.68
N CYS A 29 -17.35 6.87 4.40
CA CYS A 29 -17.90 5.74 5.16
C CYS A 29 -16.94 5.25 6.26
N GLU A 30 -17.30 4.16 6.94
CA GLU A 30 -16.44 3.54 7.94
C GLU A 30 -15.06 3.20 7.33
N LYS A 31 -14.01 3.52 8.05
CA LYS A 31 -12.65 3.32 7.60
C LYS A 31 -11.73 2.89 8.73
N GLU A 32 -10.82 1.99 8.40
CA GLU A 32 -9.80 1.50 9.33
C GLU A 32 -8.43 1.59 8.66
N PHE A 33 -7.41 1.99 9.41
CA PHE A 33 -6.02 2.02 8.96
C PHE A 33 -5.19 0.95 9.67
N ILE A 34 -4.41 0.18 8.91
CA ILE A 34 -3.46 -0.82 9.41
C ILE A 34 -2.09 -0.54 8.83
N SER A 35 -1.09 -0.35 9.70
CA SER A 35 0.32 -0.41 9.31
C SER A 35 0.83 -1.83 9.44
N LEU A 36 1.58 -2.30 8.43
CA LEU A 36 2.30 -3.57 8.50
C LEU A 36 3.68 -3.43 9.16
N ALA A 37 4.14 -2.21 9.46
CA ALA A 37 5.41 -2.00 10.16
C ALA A 37 5.46 -2.81 11.46
N GLY A 38 6.56 -3.48 11.71
CA GLY A 38 6.76 -4.34 12.87
C GLY A 38 6.02 -5.69 12.85
N LYS A 39 5.10 -5.91 11.90
CA LYS A 39 4.39 -7.20 11.78
C LYS A 39 5.27 -8.28 11.15
N LYS A 40 5.14 -9.48 11.68
CA LYS A 40 5.83 -10.68 11.19
C LYS A 40 4.90 -11.43 10.24
N ILE A 41 4.99 -11.15 8.95
CA ILE A 41 4.21 -11.80 7.89
C ILE A 41 5.19 -12.47 6.93
N GLY A 42 5.21 -13.80 6.93
CA GLY A 42 6.02 -14.59 6.00
C GLY A 42 5.38 -14.74 4.63
N PRO A 43 6.17 -15.14 3.61
CA PRO A 43 5.67 -15.42 2.27
C PRO A 43 4.70 -16.61 2.23
N CYS A 44 4.00 -16.78 1.13
CA CYS A 44 3.25 -18.00 0.86
C CYS A 44 4.24 -19.15 0.60
N ILE A 45 4.10 -20.24 1.34
CA ILE A 45 4.96 -21.43 1.21
C ILE A 45 4.37 -22.52 0.29
N ALA A 46 3.32 -22.17 -0.45
CA ALA A 46 2.63 -23.06 -1.41
C ALA A 46 2.22 -24.44 -0.83
N CYS A 47 1.94 -24.51 0.46
CA CYS A 47 1.59 -25.75 1.17
C CYS A 47 0.17 -26.26 0.87
N LEU A 48 -0.64 -25.49 0.16
CA LEU A 48 -2.05 -25.78 -0.19
C LEU A 48 -2.99 -26.03 1.02
N GLY A 49 -2.54 -25.73 2.24
CA GLY A 49 -3.35 -25.92 3.45
C GLY A 49 -4.62 -25.07 3.52
N CYS A 50 -4.75 -24.05 2.66
CA CYS A 50 -5.94 -23.20 2.57
C CYS A 50 -6.97 -23.66 1.50
N VAL A 51 -6.73 -24.79 0.81
CA VAL A 51 -7.61 -25.22 -0.30
C VAL A 51 -9.02 -25.58 0.18
N GLU A 52 -9.15 -26.17 1.38
CA GLU A 52 -10.43 -26.64 1.88
C GLU A 52 -11.38 -25.50 2.34
N ASP A 53 -10.84 -24.53 3.06
CA ASP A 53 -11.63 -23.54 3.80
C ASP A 53 -11.28 -22.09 3.48
N ASN A 54 -10.31 -21.85 2.57
CA ASN A 54 -9.79 -20.52 2.28
C ASN A 54 -9.21 -19.81 3.52
N ILE A 55 -8.60 -20.58 4.44
CA ILE A 55 -7.92 -20.08 5.63
C ILE A 55 -6.45 -20.51 5.60
N CYS A 56 -5.55 -19.55 5.65
CA CYS A 56 -4.13 -19.87 5.70
C CYS A 56 -3.74 -20.56 7.01
N VAL A 57 -2.99 -21.66 6.90
CA VAL A 57 -2.56 -22.46 8.06
C VAL A 57 -1.45 -21.77 8.87
N LEU A 58 -0.72 -20.81 8.29
CA LEU A 58 0.34 -20.09 8.98
C LEU A 58 -0.25 -19.15 10.04
N LYS A 59 0.27 -19.28 11.26
CA LYS A 59 -0.18 -18.52 12.44
C LYS A 59 0.79 -17.37 12.73
N ASP A 60 0.80 -16.40 11.83
CA ASP A 60 1.56 -15.16 11.95
C ASP A 60 0.64 -13.93 12.06
N ASP A 61 1.21 -12.72 11.99
CA ASP A 61 0.45 -11.48 12.17
C ASP A 61 -0.58 -11.19 11.04
N LEU A 62 -0.62 -12.01 9.99
CA LEU A 62 -1.69 -11.95 9.00
C LEU A 62 -2.99 -12.61 9.49
N ALA A 63 -2.89 -13.67 10.29
CA ALA A 63 -4.07 -14.44 10.70
C ALA A 63 -5.18 -13.56 11.33
N PRO A 64 -4.89 -12.63 12.27
CA PRO A 64 -5.93 -11.75 12.85
C PRO A 64 -6.44 -10.68 11.87
N LEU A 65 -5.77 -10.45 10.75
CA LEU A 65 -6.21 -9.47 9.75
C LEU A 65 -7.19 -10.05 8.75
N ARG A 66 -7.30 -11.37 8.67
CA ARG A 66 -8.11 -12.07 7.66
C ARG A 66 -9.58 -11.60 7.66
N GLU A 67 -10.19 -11.55 8.83
CA GLU A 67 -11.61 -11.14 8.94
C GLU A 67 -11.81 -9.70 8.46
N LYS A 68 -10.94 -8.78 8.85
CA LYS A 68 -10.97 -7.39 8.40
C LYS A 68 -10.84 -7.27 6.88
N ILE A 69 -10.00 -8.10 6.25
CA ILE A 69 -9.86 -8.15 4.80
C ILE A 69 -11.16 -8.66 4.14
N VAL A 70 -11.77 -9.69 4.69
CA VAL A 70 -13.01 -10.25 4.13
C VAL A 70 -14.21 -9.31 4.32
N GLU A 71 -14.31 -8.64 5.46
CA GLU A 71 -15.40 -7.72 5.80
C GLU A 71 -15.34 -6.39 5.06
N ALA A 72 -14.16 -5.93 4.67
CA ALA A 72 -14.03 -4.66 3.97
C ALA A 72 -14.70 -4.70 2.59
N ASP A 73 -15.39 -3.64 2.23
CA ASP A 73 -15.99 -3.44 0.89
C ASP A 73 -14.99 -2.89 -0.11
N ALA A 74 -13.96 -2.19 0.38
CA ALA A 74 -12.90 -1.64 -0.45
C ALA A 74 -11.55 -1.56 0.29
N TYR A 75 -10.49 -1.44 -0.49
CA TYR A 75 -9.11 -1.40 -0.01
C TYR A 75 -8.37 -0.16 -0.49
N VAL A 76 -7.53 0.39 0.39
CA VAL A 76 -6.48 1.34 0.01
C VAL A 76 -5.16 0.69 0.41
N ILE A 77 -4.42 0.14 -0.56
CA ILE A 77 -3.17 -0.58 -0.28
C ILE A 77 -1.99 0.26 -0.72
N GLY A 78 -1.07 0.52 0.20
CA GLY A 78 0.14 1.28 -0.04
C GLY A 78 1.41 0.44 0.09
N ALA A 79 2.38 0.68 -0.81
CA ALA A 79 3.69 0.04 -0.79
C ALA A 79 4.84 1.02 -0.99
N ALA A 80 5.98 0.70 -0.40
CA ALA A 80 7.24 1.38 -0.67
C ALA A 80 7.92 0.78 -1.90
N ASN A 81 8.57 1.64 -2.69
CA ASN A 81 9.33 1.23 -3.87
C ASN A 81 10.70 0.67 -3.46
N TYR A 82 10.94 -0.58 -3.82
CA TYR A 82 12.23 -1.26 -3.71
C TYR A 82 12.60 -1.81 -5.08
N PHE A 83 13.57 -1.18 -5.75
CA PHE A 83 14.04 -1.61 -7.08
C PHE A 83 12.91 -1.67 -8.14
N SER A 84 12.03 -0.68 -8.15
CA SER A 84 10.86 -0.60 -9.03
C SER A 84 9.84 -1.73 -8.82
N MET A 85 9.79 -2.30 -7.62
CA MET A 85 8.86 -3.32 -7.20
C MET A 85 8.29 -3.01 -5.80
N LEU A 86 7.35 -3.82 -5.36
CA LEU A 86 6.88 -3.84 -3.98
C LEU A 86 8.03 -4.17 -3.02
N ASN A 87 8.07 -3.52 -1.88
CA ASN A 87 8.92 -3.97 -0.77
C ASN A 87 8.46 -5.36 -0.28
N GLY A 88 9.40 -6.16 0.23
CA GLY A 88 9.18 -7.56 0.62
C GLY A 88 8.01 -7.78 1.57
N LEU A 89 7.82 -6.90 2.57
CA LEU A 89 6.69 -7.01 3.52
C LEU A 89 5.33 -6.91 2.83
N THR A 90 5.15 -5.92 1.92
CA THR A 90 3.93 -5.81 1.12
C THR A 90 3.76 -7.03 0.21
N HIS A 91 4.84 -7.50 -0.40
CA HIS A 91 4.80 -8.66 -1.29
C HIS A 91 4.34 -9.90 -0.54
N CYS A 92 4.97 -10.23 0.60
CA CYS A 92 4.56 -11.35 1.45
C CYS A 92 3.08 -11.23 1.89
N PHE A 93 2.64 -10.03 2.27
CA PHE A 93 1.25 -9.78 2.64
C PHE A 93 0.29 -10.11 1.49
N LEU A 94 0.56 -9.63 0.27
CA LEU A 94 -0.30 -9.84 -0.90
C LEU A 94 -0.26 -11.28 -1.40
N GLU A 95 0.90 -11.96 -1.39
CA GLU A 95 0.99 -13.40 -1.73
C GLU A 95 0.06 -14.25 -0.85
N ARG A 96 -0.04 -13.91 0.43
CA ARG A 96 -0.86 -14.64 1.38
C ARG A 96 -2.36 -14.48 1.13
N TRP A 97 -2.78 -13.52 0.28
CA TRP A 97 -4.17 -13.42 -0.18
C TRP A 97 -4.54 -14.54 -1.16
N TYR A 98 -3.58 -15.35 -1.59
CA TYR A 98 -3.83 -16.58 -2.33
C TYR A 98 -4.84 -17.49 -1.62
N GLN A 99 -4.92 -17.45 -0.28
CA GLN A 99 -5.93 -18.15 0.52
C GLN A 99 -7.37 -17.83 0.13
N PHE A 100 -7.65 -16.69 -0.51
CA PHE A 100 -9.02 -16.29 -0.89
C PHE A 100 -9.44 -16.77 -2.29
N ARG A 101 -8.63 -17.60 -2.94
CA ARG A 101 -8.80 -17.95 -4.37
C ARG A 101 -9.17 -19.41 -4.63
N HIS A 102 -9.38 -20.21 -3.61
CA HIS A 102 -9.68 -21.64 -3.76
C HIS A 102 -11.19 -21.89 -3.80
N ARG A 103 -11.60 -22.96 -4.49
CA ARG A 103 -12.96 -23.49 -4.48
C ARG A 103 -14.02 -22.42 -4.78
N GLU A 104 -13.83 -21.69 -5.86
CA GLU A 104 -14.74 -20.64 -6.32
C GLU A 104 -14.97 -19.50 -5.28
N ALA A 105 -14.01 -19.29 -4.39
CA ALA A 105 -14.12 -18.25 -3.37
C ALA A 105 -14.29 -16.86 -4.01
N THR A 106 -15.31 -16.15 -3.55
CA THR A 106 -15.72 -14.84 -4.06
C THR A 106 -15.49 -13.72 -3.04
N ALA A 107 -14.81 -14.01 -1.93
CA ALA A 107 -14.63 -13.06 -0.83
C ALA A 107 -14.06 -11.70 -1.22
N LEU A 108 -13.28 -11.63 -2.30
CA LEU A 108 -12.67 -10.40 -2.81
C LEU A 108 -13.33 -9.88 -4.09
N THR A 109 -14.13 -10.70 -4.76
CA THR A 109 -14.68 -10.39 -6.08
C THR A 109 -15.66 -9.21 -6.01
N GLY A 110 -15.47 -8.24 -6.92
CA GLY A 110 -16.34 -7.07 -7.02
C GLY A 110 -16.07 -5.98 -5.99
N LYS A 111 -15.10 -6.16 -5.09
CA LYS A 111 -14.66 -5.09 -4.19
C LYS A 111 -13.87 -4.04 -4.96
N LEU A 112 -13.74 -2.86 -4.36
CA LEU A 112 -13.03 -1.73 -4.97
C LEU A 112 -11.63 -1.57 -4.35
N GLY A 113 -10.72 -0.92 -5.08
CA GLY A 113 -9.39 -0.66 -4.55
C GLY A 113 -8.74 0.61 -5.08
N ILE A 114 -7.91 1.23 -4.24
CA ILE A 114 -6.96 2.27 -4.63
C ILE A 114 -5.56 1.76 -4.34
N ALA A 115 -4.69 1.85 -5.33
CA ALA A 115 -3.30 1.48 -5.22
C ALA A 115 -2.42 2.69 -4.92
N VAL A 116 -1.60 2.59 -3.87
CA VAL A 116 -0.75 3.68 -3.39
C VAL A 116 0.71 3.26 -3.49
N GLY A 117 1.54 4.11 -4.07
CA GLY A 117 2.98 3.85 -4.17
C GLY A 117 3.84 5.01 -3.68
N VAL A 118 4.93 4.72 -2.98
CA VAL A 118 5.88 5.73 -2.51
C VAL A 118 7.30 5.29 -2.79
N GLY A 119 8.10 6.16 -3.41
CA GLY A 119 9.50 5.87 -3.73
C GLY A 119 10.44 7.03 -3.43
N GLY A 120 11.74 6.75 -3.42
CA GLY A 120 12.78 7.79 -3.27
C GLY A 120 12.86 8.75 -4.44
N GLY A 121 12.49 8.29 -5.65
CA GLY A 121 12.26 9.09 -6.84
C GLY A 121 10.77 9.08 -7.19
N GLU A 122 10.28 7.90 -7.59
CA GLU A 122 8.90 7.72 -8.04
C GLU A 122 8.24 6.55 -7.31
N GLY A 123 6.91 6.67 -7.07
CA GLY A 123 6.08 5.64 -6.44
C GLY A 123 5.21 4.84 -7.42
N ASP A 124 5.29 5.11 -8.72
CA ASP A 124 4.33 4.55 -9.68
C ASP A 124 4.47 3.04 -9.86
N ALA A 125 5.70 2.50 -9.83
CA ALA A 125 5.93 1.07 -10.02
C ALA A 125 5.24 0.21 -8.93
N PRO A 126 5.39 0.46 -7.62
CA PRO A 126 4.64 -0.29 -6.61
C PRO A 126 3.13 -0.09 -6.69
N ALA A 127 2.63 1.10 -7.06
CA ALA A 127 1.21 1.32 -7.28
C ALA A 127 0.69 0.46 -8.45
N ALA A 128 1.42 0.39 -9.57
CA ALA A 128 1.10 -0.45 -10.71
C ALA A 128 1.10 -1.96 -10.35
N ASN A 129 2.05 -2.41 -9.51
CA ASN A 129 2.05 -3.80 -9.04
C ASN A 129 0.81 -4.12 -8.20
N ILE A 130 0.37 -3.21 -7.32
CA ILE A 130 -0.87 -3.38 -6.54
C ILE A 130 -2.09 -3.37 -7.45
N ALA A 131 -2.15 -2.48 -8.45
CA ALA A 131 -3.25 -2.46 -9.43
C ALA A 131 -3.34 -3.79 -10.20
N THR A 132 -2.20 -4.36 -10.59
CA THR A 132 -2.12 -5.69 -11.21
C THR A 132 -2.62 -6.78 -10.25
N PHE A 133 -2.24 -6.72 -8.97
CA PHE A 133 -2.74 -7.63 -7.95
C PHE A 133 -4.27 -7.53 -7.80
N PHE A 134 -4.83 -6.33 -7.80
CA PHE A 134 -6.28 -6.11 -7.77
C PHE A 134 -6.97 -6.79 -8.95
N GLN A 135 -6.46 -6.62 -10.15
CA GLN A 135 -6.99 -7.23 -11.36
C GLN A 135 -7.07 -8.76 -11.24
N TYR A 136 -5.99 -9.41 -10.78
CA TYR A 136 -5.97 -10.86 -10.59
C TYR A 136 -6.94 -11.35 -9.51
N ASN A 137 -7.30 -10.51 -8.54
CA ASN A 137 -8.25 -10.83 -7.48
C ASN A 137 -9.67 -10.33 -7.76
N LYS A 138 -9.96 -9.87 -9.00
CA LYS A 138 -11.26 -9.33 -9.42
C LYS A 138 -11.74 -8.17 -8.54
N ILE A 139 -10.79 -7.38 -8.05
CA ILE A 139 -11.01 -6.11 -7.34
C ILE A 139 -10.93 -5.01 -8.40
N GLU A 140 -11.94 -4.16 -8.49
CA GLU A 140 -11.92 -3.01 -9.40
C GLU A 140 -10.94 -1.95 -8.88
N CYS A 141 -9.88 -1.67 -9.63
CA CYS A 141 -8.96 -0.59 -9.30
C CYS A 141 -9.58 0.76 -9.70
N VAL A 142 -10.05 1.52 -8.74
CA VAL A 142 -10.71 2.83 -8.96
C VAL A 142 -9.68 3.92 -9.26
N GLY A 143 -8.46 3.77 -8.79
CA GLY A 143 -7.41 4.75 -9.03
C GLY A 143 -6.05 4.33 -8.46
N THR A 144 -5.04 5.08 -8.89
CA THR A 144 -3.67 4.96 -8.37
C THR A 144 -3.18 6.32 -7.92
N VAL A 145 -2.45 6.38 -6.82
CA VAL A 145 -1.78 7.59 -6.34
C VAL A 145 -0.34 7.28 -5.97
N SER A 146 0.54 8.23 -6.22
CA SER A 146 1.96 8.07 -5.89
C SER A 146 2.56 9.37 -5.34
N ALA A 147 3.58 9.23 -4.50
CA ALA A 147 4.34 10.35 -3.96
C ALA A 147 5.80 10.00 -3.79
N GLN A 148 6.63 11.01 -3.63
CA GLN A 148 8.02 10.86 -3.24
C GLN A 148 8.13 10.76 -1.72
N GLY A 149 8.93 9.81 -1.24
CA GLY A 149 9.33 9.69 0.17
C GLY A 149 10.84 9.63 0.31
N PRO A 150 11.38 9.77 1.53
CA PRO A 150 12.82 9.75 1.72
C PRO A 150 13.40 8.36 1.42
N ALA A 151 14.34 8.31 0.46
CA ALA A 151 15.18 7.13 0.27
C ALA A 151 16.00 6.86 1.54
N CYS A 152 16.47 5.62 1.71
CA CYS A 152 17.25 5.22 2.90
C CYS A 152 18.51 6.10 3.11
N CYS A 153 19.05 6.68 2.05
CA CYS A 153 20.21 7.57 2.11
C CYS A 153 19.98 8.82 2.98
N PHE A 154 18.74 9.28 3.14
CA PHE A 154 18.43 10.40 4.03
C PHE A 154 18.54 10.04 5.53
N THR A 155 18.52 8.76 5.88
CA THR A 155 18.45 8.29 7.28
C THR A 155 19.54 7.31 7.67
N CYS A 156 20.40 6.85 6.72
CA CYS A 156 21.42 5.83 6.99
C CYS A 156 22.67 6.39 7.72
N GLY A 157 22.79 7.71 7.86
CA GLY A 157 23.95 8.37 8.49
C GLY A 157 25.18 8.53 7.58
N TYR A 158 25.17 7.95 6.38
CA TYR A 158 26.29 8.00 5.43
C TYR A 158 25.92 8.68 4.09
N GLY A 159 24.68 9.12 3.92
CA GLY A 159 24.14 9.57 2.65
C GLY A 159 24.94 10.71 2.01
N GLU A 160 25.44 11.67 2.80
CA GLU A 160 26.19 12.84 2.33
C GLU A 160 27.55 12.48 1.73
N GLY A 161 28.19 11.41 2.19
CA GLY A 161 29.49 10.95 1.69
C GLY A 161 29.43 9.76 0.73
N CYS A 162 28.25 9.20 0.52
CA CYS A 162 28.08 7.97 -0.24
C CYS A 162 28.09 8.22 -1.75
N LYS A 163 29.16 7.80 -2.44
CA LYS A 163 29.34 8.02 -3.89
C LYS A 163 28.30 7.32 -4.77
N VAL A 164 27.64 6.28 -4.25
CA VAL A 164 26.60 5.50 -4.96
C VAL A 164 25.22 5.74 -4.38
N GLY A 165 25.07 6.69 -3.47
CA GLY A 165 23.82 6.98 -2.77
C GLY A 165 22.89 7.90 -3.55
N ALA A 166 21.60 7.81 -3.25
CA ALA A 166 20.55 8.62 -3.88
C ALA A 166 20.78 10.14 -3.72
N ILE A 167 21.44 10.58 -2.63
CA ILE A 167 21.71 12.02 -2.40
C ILE A 167 22.57 12.57 -3.54
N HIS A 168 23.68 11.92 -3.84
CA HIS A 168 24.54 12.36 -4.94
C HIS A 168 23.88 12.22 -6.32
N MET A 169 23.05 11.20 -6.49
CA MET A 169 22.35 10.95 -7.75
C MET A 169 21.29 12.03 -8.03
N PHE A 170 20.55 12.46 -7.02
CA PHE A 170 19.43 13.39 -7.21
C PHE A 170 19.82 14.87 -7.02
N PHE A 171 20.79 15.15 -6.18
CA PHE A 171 21.13 16.52 -5.78
C PHE A 171 22.58 16.94 -6.14
N GLY A 172 23.40 16.01 -6.59
CA GLY A 172 24.80 16.24 -6.94
C GLY A 172 25.80 16.03 -5.79
N PRO A 173 27.11 16.00 -6.12
CA PRO A 173 28.16 15.77 -5.14
C PRO A 173 28.24 16.89 -4.09
N GLY A 174 28.54 16.53 -2.85
CA GLY A 174 28.71 17.49 -1.75
C GLY A 174 27.41 18.01 -1.12
N THR A 175 26.25 17.54 -1.60
CA THR A 175 24.97 17.93 -1.02
C THR A 175 24.85 17.49 0.43
N LYS A 176 24.44 18.43 1.30
CA LYS A 176 24.11 18.18 2.70
C LYS A 176 22.67 17.78 2.84
N ILE A 177 22.40 16.81 3.72
CA ILE A 177 21.03 16.39 4.05
C ILE A 177 20.44 17.42 5.02
N THR A 178 19.43 18.12 4.54
CA THR A 178 18.68 19.10 5.35
C THR A 178 17.18 18.80 5.30
N PRO A 179 16.39 19.33 6.22
CA PRO A 179 14.94 19.20 6.16
C PRO A 179 14.33 19.67 4.83
N GLU A 180 14.92 20.70 4.20
CA GLU A 180 14.40 21.30 2.97
C GLU A 180 14.48 20.34 1.78
N ILE A 181 15.55 19.55 1.66
CA ILE A 181 15.73 18.59 0.57
C ILE A 181 15.18 17.19 0.89
N THR A 182 14.88 16.92 2.16
CA THR A 182 14.29 15.62 2.54
C THR A 182 12.85 15.54 2.06
N PRO A 183 12.50 14.57 1.19
CA PRO A 183 11.13 14.42 0.72
C PRO A 183 10.16 14.13 1.86
N ASP A 184 9.02 14.82 1.85
CA ASP A 184 7.92 14.63 2.80
C ASP A 184 6.59 14.95 2.09
N LEU A 185 5.50 14.33 2.49
CA LEU A 185 4.20 14.55 1.86
C LEU A 185 3.72 16.00 2.03
N SER A 186 4.05 16.65 3.14
CA SER A 186 3.69 18.06 3.39
C SER A 186 4.30 19.03 2.38
N LYS A 187 5.33 18.63 1.64
CA LYS A 187 5.97 19.39 0.56
C LYS A 187 5.42 19.07 -0.82
N GLN A 188 4.42 18.20 -0.89
CA GLN A 188 3.79 17.72 -2.12
C GLN A 188 2.26 17.90 -2.02
N PRO A 189 1.77 19.15 -1.86
CA PRO A 189 0.36 19.41 -1.64
C PRO A 189 -0.53 18.89 -2.78
N GLU A 190 -0.01 18.88 -4.02
CA GLU A 190 -0.71 18.32 -5.18
C GLU A 190 -0.88 16.79 -5.08
N LYS A 191 0.07 16.09 -4.43
CA LYS A 191 -0.01 14.64 -4.21
C LYS A 191 -0.98 14.32 -3.07
N ALA A 192 -0.97 15.12 -2.02
CA ALA A 192 -1.93 15.01 -0.91
C ALA A 192 -3.36 15.26 -1.41
N GLU A 193 -3.58 16.32 -2.19
CA GLU A 193 -4.88 16.60 -2.81
C GLU A 193 -5.33 15.47 -3.74
N ALA A 194 -4.45 14.96 -4.61
CA ALA A 194 -4.77 13.84 -5.49
C ALA A 194 -5.16 12.58 -4.69
N ALA A 195 -4.51 12.33 -3.56
CA ALA A 195 -4.84 11.22 -2.68
C ALA A 195 -6.22 11.40 -2.03
N TRP A 196 -6.51 12.59 -1.53
CA TRP A 196 -7.81 12.92 -0.96
C TRP A 196 -8.94 12.76 -2.00
N GLN A 197 -8.75 13.28 -3.21
CA GLN A 197 -9.71 13.15 -4.32
C GLN A 197 -9.93 11.69 -4.73
N ALA A 198 -8.89 10.86 -4.72
CA ALA A 198 -9.01 9.43 -4.97
C ALA A 198 -9.90 8.75 -3.90
N GLY A 199 -9.75 9.13 -2.63
CA GLY A 199 -10.60 8.65 -1.54
C GLY A 199 -12.06 9.05 -1.71
N LYS A 200 -12.31 10.30 -2.13
CA LYS A 200 -13.65 10.78 -2.45
C LYS A 200 -14.27 10.00 -3.61
N ALA A 201 -13.54 9.80 -4.69
CA ALA A 201 -14.00 9.01 -5.84
C ALA A 201 -14.34 7.57 -5.44
N LEU A 202 -13.56 6.96 -4.53
CA LEU A 202 -13.84 5.64 -3.97
C LEU A 202 -15.17 5.63 -3.20
N SER A 203 -15.44 6.65 -2.37
CA SER A 203 -16.70 6.80 -1.65
C SER A 203 -17.90 6.94 -2.59
N ASP A 204 -17.79 7.76 -3.60
CA ASP A 204 -18.84 7.97 -4.59
C ASP A 204 -19.16 6.68 -5.34
N ARG A 205 -18.11 5.91 -5.68
CA ARG A 205 -18.25 4.61 -6.36
C ARG A 205 -18.91 3.56 -5.46
N LEU A 206 -18.51 3.48 -4.19
CA LEU A 206 -19.13 2.58 -3.20
C LEU A 206 -20.64 2.89 -3.04
N THR A 207 -20.99 4.16 -2.93
CA THR A 207 -22.38 4.60 -2.78
C THR A 207 -23.24 4.25 -3.99
N SER A 208 -22.68 4.33 -5.20
CA SER A 208 -23.39 3.95 -6.44
C SER A 208 -23.59 2.43 -6.50
N PHE A 209 -22.66 1.63 -6.04
CA PHE A 209 -22.83 0.16 -5.95
C PHE A 209 -23.99 -0.23 -5.03
N ALA A 210 -24.07 0.35 -3.84
CA ALA A 210 -25.10 0.05 -2.87
C ALA A 210 -26.53 0.41 -3.33
N LYS A 211 -26.67 1.30 -4.33
CA LYS A 211 -27.98 1.65 -4.90
C LYS A 211 -28.39 0.74 -6.06
N SER A 212 -27.48 -0.09 -6.56
CA SER A 212 -27.70 -0.97 -7.73
C SER A 212 -27.97 -2.42 -7.35
N THR A 213 -27.79 -2.76 -6.07
CA THR A 213 -28.09 -4.07 -5.46
C THR A 213 -29.35 -4.00 -4.61
#